data_af382e33d50efe8f8761d4bc653c01d4
#
_entry.id   af382e33d50efe8f8761d4bc653c01d4
#
_cell.length_a   1.000
_cell.length_b   1.000
_cell.length_c   1.000
_cell.angle_alpha   90.00
_cell.angle_beta   90.00
_cell.angle_gamma   90.00
#
_symmetry.space_group_name_H-M   'P 1'
#
loop_
_entity.id
_entity.type
_entity.pdbx_description
1 polymer ?
#
loop_
_entity_poly.entity_id
_entity_poly.type
_entity_poly.pdbx_seq_one_letter_code
_entity_poly.pdbx_strand_id
1 'polypeptide(L)'
;GTRLRSEVPNLPKPMAIVKNRPFLEYLMDYWIEQGVCKFILSIGYLSEKIVSHFGGTYKNIPISYSIEKSPLGTGGGLLLSLKKITEENVLVLNGDTFFKVNLNDFQNFHTRQNSILSMALFEFNERNRYGGINLNKNKKITSIEIKSKQLSGLANGGVCLVKAKEFLNIFKQKINNKCSFEDDLIKALIKNKAYVSGKVFTEKFIDIGLPVDYRASSGIV
;
A
#
# COMPACT_ATOMS: atom_id res chain seq x y z
N GLY A 1 -8.19 -4.42 -9.83
CA GLY A 1 -9.25 -4.95 -9.06
C GLY A 1 -10.41 -5.66 -9.75
N THR A 2 -10.18 -6.57 -10.72
CA THR A 2 -11.29 -7.25 -11.43
C THR A 2 -11.85 -8.47 -10.69
N ARG A 3 -11.06 -9.12 -9.83
CA ARG A 3 -11.42 -10.39 -9.16
C ARG A 3 -12.54 -10.28 -8.13
N LEU A 4 -12.68 -9.13 -7.46
CA LEU A 4 -13.74 -8.89 -6.47
C LEU A 4 -15.01 -8.28 -7.10
N ARG A 5 -15.02 -7.95 -8.40
CA ARG A 5 -16.18 -7.34 -9.07
C ARG A 5 -17.43 -8.20 -9.06
N SER A 6 -17.31 -9.52 -8.99
CA SER A 6 -18.46 -10.42 -8.87
C SER A 6 -19.19 -10.28 -7.52
N GLU A 7 -18.48 -9.96 -6.46
CA GLU A 7 -19.05 -9.79 -5.11
C GLU A 7 -19.48 -8.34 -4.86
N VAL A 8 -18.76 -7.37 -5.46
CA VAL A 8 -18.96 -5.93 -5.22
C VAL A 8 -18.93 -5.16 -6.56
N PRO A 9 -19.95 -5.36 -7.44
CA PRO A 9 -19.89 -4.84 -8.82
C PRO A 9 -19.92 -3.31 -8.91
N ASN A 10 -20.58 -2.63 -7.98
CA ASN A 10 -20.89 -1.21 -8.04
C ASN A 10 -20.10 -0.34 -7.06
N LEU A 11 -19.06 -0.87 -6.43
CA LEU A 11 -18.22 -0.14 -5.47
C LEU A 11 -16.73 -0.30 -5.83
N PRO A 12 -15.90 0.73 -5.58
CA PRO A 12 -14.47 0.52 -5.60
C PRO A 12 -14.07 -0.44 -4.46
N LYS A 13 -13.07 -1.29 -4.68
CA LYS A 13 -12.66 -2.32 -3.71
C LYS A 13 -12.52 -1.82 -2.26
N PRO A 14 -11.88 -0.68 -1.99
CA PRO A 14 -11.77 -0.19 -0.61
C PRO A 14 -13.11 0.12 0.05
N MET A 15 -14.16 0.30 -0.76
CA MET A 15 -15.54 0.54 -0.29
C MET A 15 -16.36 -0.75 -0.13
N ALA A 16 -15.77 -1.93 -0.32
CA ALA A 16 -16.43 -3.21 -0.06
C ALA A 16 -16.88 -3.27 1.41
N ILE A 17 -18.13 -3.68 1.64
CA ILE A 17 -18.74 -3.65 2.96
C ILE A 17 -18.31 -4.86 3.78
N VAL A 18 -17.72 -4.62 4.93
CA VAL A 18 -17.37 -5.62 5.95
C VAL A 18 -18.09 -5.24 7.25
N LYS A 19 -18.89 -6.14 7.85
CA LYS A 19 -19.67 -5.84 9.07
C LYS A 19 -20.41 -4.48 9.01
N ASN A 20 -21.09 -4.21 7.92
CA ASN A 20 -21.88 -2.98 7.69
C ASN A 20 -21.09 -1.67 7.54
N ARG A 21 -19.77 -1.73 7.35
CA ARG A 21 -18.91 -0.56 7.12
C ARG A 21 -17.98 -0.80 5.92
N PRO A 22 -17.63 0.25 5.15
CA PRO A 22 -16.57 0.16 4.14
C PRO A 22 -15.25 -0.34 4.73
N PHE A 23 -14.55 -1.21 4.01
CA PHE A 23 -13.24 -1.72 4.44
C PHE A 23 -12.22 -0.60 4.68
N LEU A 24 -12.28 0.47 3.87
CA LEU A 24 -11.38 1.62 4.01
C LEU A 24 -11.52 2.32 5.38
N GLU A 25 -12.71 2.29 6.00
CA GLU A 25 -12.89 2.85 7.35
C GLU A 25 -12.08 2.08 8.39
N TYR A 26 -12.03 0.73 8.33
CA TYR A 26 -11.21 -0.06 9.24
C TYR A 26 -9.72 0.23 9.06
N LEU A 27 -9.27 0.42 7.81
CA LEU A 27 -7.90 0.85 7.55
C LEU A 27 -7.62 2.20 8.18
N MET A 28 -8.48 3.20 7.92
CA MET A 28 -8.28 4.55 8.46
C MET A 28 -8.34 4.56 9.98
N ASP A 29 -9.27 3.84 10.59
CA ASP A 29 -9.38 3.72 12.05
C ASP A 29 -8.08 3.21 12.67
N TYR A 30 -7.56 2.09 12.15
CA TYR A 30 -6.31 1.51 12.64
C TYR A 30 -5.14 2.50 12.56
N TRP A 31 -5.00 3.19 11.44
CA TRP A 31 -3.89 4.12 11.26
C TRP A 31 -4.06 5.42 12.03
N ILE A 32 -5.28 5.88 12.28
CA ILE A 32 -5.56 7.00 13.20
C ILE A 32 -5.12 6.62 14.63
N GLU A 33 -5.42 5.43 15.11
CA GLU A 33 -4.96 4.91 16.39
C GLU A 33 -3.43 4.82 16.48
N GLN A 34 -2.75 4.63 15.35
CA GLN A 34 -1.28 4.66 15.25
C GLN A 34 -0.70 6.08 15.12
N GLY A 35 -1.52 7.14 15.16
CA GLY A 35 -1.10 8.53 15.12
C GLY A 35 -1.04 9.17 13.73
N VAL A 36 -1.61 8.55 12.70
CA VAL A 36 -1.77 9.19 11.38
C VAL A 36 -2.74 10.36 11.50
N CYS A 37 -2.31 11.56 11.07
CA CYS A 37 -3.06 12.81 11.23
C CYS A 37 -3.53 13.46 9.92
N LYS A 38 -3.34 12.78 8.77
CA LYS A 38 -3.77 13.26 7.45
C LYS A 38 -3.80 12.11 6.46
N PHE A 39 -4.79 12.11 5.58
CA PHE A 39 -4.88 11.15 4.49
C PHE A 39 -4.87 11.85 3.13
N ILE A 40 -4.19 11.22 2.16
CA ILE A 40 -4.33 11.54 0.73
C ILE A 40 -4.83 10.25 0.05
N LEU A 41 -6.06 10.25 -0.40
CA LEU A 41 -6.63 9.12 -1.11
C LEU A 41 -6.34 9.24 -2.62
N SER A 42 -5.55 8.29 -3.13
CA SER A 42 -5.29 8.14 -4.57
C SER A 42 -6.45 7.36 -5.17
N ILE A 43 -7.29 8.03 -5.95
CA ILE A 43 -8.56 7.50 -6.45
C ILE A 43 -8.72 7.73 -7.95
N GLY A 44 -9.45 6.84 -8.61
CA GLY A 44 -9.76 6.91 -10.04
C GLY A 44 -11.13 6.32 -10.33
N TYR A 45 -11.23 5.01 -10.50
CA TYR A 45 -12.50 4.34 -10.80
C TYR A 45 -13.52 4.52 -9.67
N LEU A 46 -14.73 5.01 -10.02
CA LEU A 46 -15.81 5.32 -9.08
C LEU A 46 -15.38 6.24 -7.93
N SER A 47 -14.50 7.20 -8.22
CA SER A 47 -13.94 8.13 -7.23
C SER A 47 -15.02 8.94 -6.53
N GLU A 48 -16.12 9.28 -7.20
CA GLU A 48 -17.27 10.01 -6.67
C GLU A 48 -17.89 9.31 -5.46
N LYS A 49 -17.87 7.98 -5.41
CA LYS A 49 -18.41 7.21 -4.29
C LYS A 49 -17.55 7.33 -3.03
N ILE A 50 -16.23 7.40 -3.19
CA ILE A 50 -15.30 7.62 -2.08
C ILE A 50 -15.42 9.07 -1.60
N VAL A 51 -15.42 10.03 -2.52
CA VAL A 51 -15.52 11.45 -2.18
C VAL A 51 -16.85 11.77 -1.47
N SER A 52 -17.98 11.24 -1.97
CA SER A 52 -19.28 11.47 -1.34
C SER A 52 -19.41 10.82 0.04
N HIS A 53 -18.73 9.69 0.27
CA HIS A 53 -18.78 9.00 1.56
C HIS A 53 -17.93 9.69 2.64
N PHE A 54 -16.70 10.07 2.31
CA PHE A 54 -15.74 10.60 3.29
C PHE A 54 -15.69 12.13 3.36
N GLY A 55 -16.09 12.85 2.28
CA GLY A 55 -15.98 14.31 2.25
C GLY A 55 -14.54 14.80 2.45
N GLY A 56 -14.37 15.86 3.22
CA GLY A 56 -13.07 16.47 3.51
C GLY A 56 -12.38 15.98 4.78
N THR A 57 -13.07 15.18 5.61
CA THR A 57 -12.55 14.72 6.91
C THR A 57 -13.13 13.37 7.31
N TYR A 58 -12.36 12.58 8.06
CA TYR A 58 -12.84 11.37 8.71
C TYR A 58 -12.36 11.35 10.17
N LYS A 59 -13.28 11.25 11.13
CA LYS A 59 -12.97 11.34 12.57
C LYS A 59 -12.07 12.55 12.92
N ASN A 60 -12.38 13.73 12.38
CA ASN A 60 -11.63 14.96 12.49
C ASN A 60 -10.23 14.95 11.83
N ILE A 61 -9.85 13.88 11.13
CA ILE A 61 -8.61 13.82 10.38
C ILE A 61 -8.87 14.30 8.94
N PRO A 62 -8.10 15.30 8.44
CA PRO A 62 -8.31 15.84 7.10
C PRO A 62 -7.99 14.83 6.01
N ILE A 63 -8.85 14.81 5.00
CA ILE A 63 -8.69 14.01 3.80
C ILE A 63 -8.52 14.95 2.60
N SER A 64 -7.55 14.65 1.77
CA SER A 64 -7.42 15.21 0.43
C SER A 64 -7.37 14.09 -0.62
N TYR A 65 -7.68 14.46 -1.86
CA TYR A 65 -7.82 13.49 -2.94
C TYR A 65 -6.78 13.75 -4.03
N SER A 66 -6.19 12.67 -4.52
CA SER A 66 -5.39 12.64 -5.74
C SER A 66 -6.17 11.87 -6.80
N ILE A 67 -6.87 12.60 -7.68
CA ILE A 67 -7.79 12.01 -8.64
C ILE A 67 -7.07 11.78 -9.97
N GLU A 68 -7.06 10.52 -10.44
CA GLU A 68 -6.53 10.14 -11.74
C GLU A 68 -7.53 10.49 -12.85
N LYS A 69 -7.12 11.29 -13.84
CA LYS A 69 -7.93 11.58 -15.03
C LYS A 69 -8.02 10.39 -15.99
N SER A 70 -7.03 9.53 -15.97
CA SER A 70 -6.95 8.26 -16.68
C SER A 70 -6.17 7.26 -15.81
N PRO A 71 -6.37 5.93 -15.96
CA PRO A 71 -5.70 4.95 -15.13
C PRO A 71 -4.18 5.03 -15.23
N LEU A 72 -3.52 5.48 -14.16
CA LEU A 72 -2.06 5.63 -14.07
C LEU A 72 -1.36 4.40 -13.49
N GLY A 73 -2.12 3.44 -12.96
CA GLY A 73 -1.57 2.31 -12.21
C GLY A 73 -1.08 2.70 -10.82
N THR A 74 -0.70 1.70 -10.02
CA THR A 74 -0.33 1.91 -8.60
C THR A 74 0.86 2.85 -8.41
N GLY A 75 1.84 2.80 -9.29
CA GLY A 75 3.01 3.67 -9.26
C GLY A 75 2.69 5.10 -9.71
N GLY A 76 1.95 5.25 -10.81
CA GLY A 76 1.57 6.57 -11.33
C GLY A 76 0.65 7.32 -10.36
N GLY A 77 -0.33 6.64 -9.75
CA GLY A 77 -1.19 7.20 -8.70
C GLY A 77 -0.39 7.65 -7.48
N LEU A 78 0.59 6.85 -7.04
CA LEU A 78 1.50 7.24 -5.96
C LEU A 78 2.28 8.50 -6.32
N LEU A 79 2.94 8.54 -7.49
CA LEU A 79 3.71 9.71 -7.91
C LEU A 79 2.87 10.98 -8.02
N LEU A 80 1.63 10.86 -8.48
CA LEU A 80 0.68 11.97 -8.51
C LEU A 80 0.34 12.46 -7.10
N SER A 81 0.13 11.55 -6.14
CA SER A 81 -0.17 11.85 -4.75
C SER A 81 1.01 12.50 -4.02
N LEU A 82 2.24 12.03 -4.27
CA LEU A 82 3.46 12.57 -3.67
C LEU A 82 3.70 14.04 -4.00
N LYS A 83 3.19 14.55 -5.12
CA LYS A 83 3.25 15.99 -5.45
C LYS A 83 2.52 16.89 -4.46
N LYS A 84 1.59 16.35 -3.68
CA LYS A 84 0.79 17.08 -2.67
C LYS A 84 1.40 17.01 -1.28
N ILE A 85 2.56 16.39 -1.14
CA ILE A 85 3.19 16.06 0.14
C ILE A 85 4.37 16.99 0.38
N THR A 86 4.45 17.52 1.59
CA THR A 86 5.55 18.35 2.09
C THR A 86 6.41 17.63 3.11
N GLU A 87 5.86 16.61 3.72
CA GLU A 87 6.48 15.77 4.74
C GLU A 87 7.66 14.98 4.15
N GLU A 88 8.69 14.73 4.96
CA GLU A 88 9.87 13.98 4.55
C GLU A 88 9.54 12.52 4.28
N ASN A 89 8.86 11.88 5.24
CA ASN A 89 8.49 10.47 5.18
C ASN A 89 6.97 10.32 5.12
N VAL A 90 6.52 9.41 4.27
CA VAL A 90 5.10 9.16 4.02
C VAL A 90 4.80 7.68 4.17
N LEU A 91 3.71 7.38 4.87
CA LEU A 91 3.14 6.04 4.90
C LEU A 91 2.30 5.82 3.63
N VAL A 92 2.64 4.81 2.86
CA VAL A 92 1.92 4.40 1.65
C VAL A 92 1.21 3.09 1.94
N LEU A 93 -0.09 3.06 1.71
CA LEU A 93 -0.96 1.94 2.02
C LEU A 93 -1.71 1.45 0.78
N ASN A 94 -1.83 0.14 0.63
CA ASN A 94 -2.81 -0.43 -0.27
C ASN A 94 -4.21 -0.26 0.33
N GLY A 95 -5.18 0.17 -0.47
CA GLY A 95 -6.56 0.38 -0.01
C GLY A 95 -7.39 -0.90 0.12
N ASP A 96 -6.86 -2.06 -0.25
CA ASP A 96 -7.55 -3.35 -0.25
C ASP A 96 -6.82 -4.43 0.57
N THR A 97 -5.83 -4.04 1.35
CA THR A 97 -5.14 -4.93 2.31
C THR A 97 -5.16 -4.33 3.70
N PHE A 98 -5.24 -5.18 4.73
CA PHE A 98 -5.12 -4.79 6.13
C PHE A 98 -3.98 -5.57 6.77
N PHE A 99 -3.02 -4.86 7.32
CA PHE A 99 -1.85 -5.45 7.98
C PHE A 99 -1.57 -4.68 9.26
N LYS A 100 -1.62 -5.38 10.39
CA LYS A 100 -1.37 -4.78 11.72
C LYS A 100 0.11 -4.54 11.92
N VAL A 101 0.61 -3.42 11.42
CA VAL A 101 2.01 -2.98 11.55
C VAL A 101 2.09 -1.88 12.60
N ASN A 102 2.89 -2.06 13.64
CA ASN A 102 3.16 -0.98 14.60
C ASN A 102 3.95 0.14 13.88
N LEU A 103 3.32 1.32 13.74
CA LEU A 103 3.89 2.42 12.96
C LEU A 103 5.19 2.94 13.58
N ASN A 104 5.25 3.10 14.90
CA ASN A 104 6.43 3.62 15.58
C ASN A 104 7.65 2.67 15.38
N ASP A 105 7.44 1.37 15.53
CA ASP A 105 8.46 0.37 15.29
C ASP A 105 8.91 0.36 13.82
N PHE A 106 7.99 0.56 12.88
CA PHE A 106 8.30 0.60 11.46
C PHE A 106 9.03 1.91 11.07
N GLN A 107 8.65 3.05 11.64
CA GLN A 107 9.35 4.32 11.45
C GLN A 107 10.78 4.27 12.00
N ASN A 108 10.97 3.72 13.20
CA ASN A 108 12.30 3.51 13.79
C ASN A 108 13.19 2.62 12.91
N PHE A 109 12.60 1.56 12.33
CA PHE A 109 13.32 0.71 11.37
C PHE A 109 13.70 1.50 10.10
N HIS A 110 12.75 2.22 9.49
CA HIS A 110 12.99 3.01 8.28
C HIS A 110 14.11 4.03 8.46
N THR A 111 14.07 4.77 9.57
CA THR A 111 15.09 5.76 9.93
C THR A 111 16.47 5.11 10.13
N ARG A 112 16.56 4.01 10.89
CA ARG A 112 17.83 3.29 11.12
C ARG A 112 18.42 2.72 9.83
N GLN A 113 17.58 2.23 8.93
CA GLN A 113 18.02 1.73 7.63
C GLN A 113 18.39 2.85 6.66
N ASN A 114 18.02 4.09 6.95
CA ASN A 114 18.18 5.25 6.06
C ASN A 114 17.71 4.95 4.62
N SER A 115 16.60 4.25 4.49
CA SER A 115 16.10 3.75 3.21
C SER A 115 15.30 4.81 2.46
N ILE A 116 15.34 4.79 1.13
CA ILE A 116 14.41 5.55 0.29
C ILE A 116 12.99 4.98 0.41
N LEU A 117 12.91 3.65 0.51
CA LEU A 117 11.68 2.90 0.68
C LEU A 117 11.91 1.77 1.68
N SER A 118 11.01 1.62 2.64
CA SER A 118 10.91 0.42 3.49
C SER A 118 9.56 -0.25 3.29
N MET A 119 9.55 -1.58 3.25
CA MET A 119 8.36 -2.40 3.06
C MET A 119 8.08 -3.23 4.30
N ALA A 120 6.85 -3.24 4.78
CA ALA A 120 6.38 -4.21 5.75
C ALA A 120 6.08 -5.53 5.04
N LEU A 121 6.74 -6.59 5.46
CA LEU A 121 6.68 -7.92 4.85
C LEU A 121 6.01 -8.90 5.81
N PHE A 122 5.32 -9.89 5.24
CA PHE A 122 4.79 -11.03 5.96
C PHE A 122 5.27 -12.35 5.34
N GLU A 123 5.26 -13.41 6.13
CA GLU A 123 5.55 -14.76 5.64
C GLU A 123 4.31 -15.39 5.02
N PHE A 124 4.47 -16.01 3.85
CA PHE A 124 3.42 -16.77 3.18
C PHE A 124 3.80 -18.24 3.02
N ASN A 125 2.79 -19.12 3.00
CA ASN A 125 2.93 -20.56 2.82
C ASN A 125 2.07 -21.10 1.66
N GLU A 126 1.73 -20.25 0.69
CA GLU A 126 0.86 -20.61 -0.44
C GLU A 126 1.55 -20.29 -1.77
N ARG A 127 1.70 -21.33 -2.62
CA ARG A 127 2.29 -21.16 -3.97
C ARG A 127 1.45 -20.22 -4.85
N ASN A 128 2.13 -19.44 -5.70
CA ASN A 128 1.52 -18.60 -6.74
C ASN A 128 0.51 -17.56 -6.25
N ARG A 129 0.39 -17.36 -4.94
CA ARG A 129 -0.54 -16.39 -4.37
C ARG A 129 0.09 -15.00 -4.29
N TYR A 130 1.30 -14.93 -3.79
CA TYR A 130 2.02 -13.67 -3.54
C TYR A 130 3.34 -13.61 -4.33
N GLY A 131 3.81 -12.37 -4.56
CA GLY A 131 5.16 -12.13 -5.07
C GLY A 131 6.21 -12.41 -4.01
N GLY A 132 7.31 -13.06 -4.40
CA GLY A 132 8.44 -13.35 -3.51
C GLY A 132 9.35 -12.16 -3.32
N ILE A 133 9.80 -11.89 -2.08
CA ILE A 133 10.78 -10.86 -1.76
C ILE A 133 11.99 -11.49 -1.08
N ASN A 134 13.18 -11.21 -1.59
CA ASN A 134 14.43 -11.67 -1.00
C ASN A 134 15.13 -10.54 -0.25
N LEU A 135 15.57 -10.84 0.99
CA LEU A 135 16.34 -9.94 1.84
C LEU A 135 17.76 -10.45 2.00
N ASN A 136 18.73 -9.54 2.08
CA ASN A 136 20.06 -9.86 2.59
C ASN A 136 20.13 -9.73 4.13
N LYS A 137 21.30 -10.06 4.71
CA LYS A 137 21.52 -9.98 6.17
C LYS A 137 21.27 -8.58 6.76
N ASN A 138 21.45 -7.53 5.96
CA ASN A 138 21.24 -6.13 6.37
C ASN A 138 19.80 -5.65 6.13
N LYS A 139 18.85 -6.56 5.90
CA LYS A 139 17.45 -6.26 5.61
C LYS A 139 17.23 -5.48 4.32
N LYS A 140 18.23 -5.37 3.43
CA LYS A 140 18.07 -4.78 2.11
C LYS A 140 17.35 -5.77 1.21
N ILE A 141 16.34 -5.28 0.47
CA ILE A 141 15.64 -6.06 -0.57
C ILE A 141 16.57 -6.20 -1.77
N THR A 142 16.82 -7.43 -2.17
CA THR A 142 17.73 -7.79 -3.28
C THR A 142 16.97 -8.14 -4.55
N SER A 143 15.77 -8.69 -4.42
CA SER A 143 14.90 -8.99 -5.56
C SER A 143 13.42 -9.03 -5.17
N ILE A 144 12.56 -8.79 -6.17
CA ILE A 144 11.11 -8.95 -6.08
C ILE A 144 10.64 -9.78 -7.28
N GLU A 145 9.88 -10.82 -7.00
CA GLU A 145 9.19 -11.66 -7.99
C GLU A 145 7.69 -11.33 -8.02
N ILE A 146 7.07 -11.32 -9.19
CA ILE A 146 5.63 -11.02 -9.34
C ILE A 146 4.77 -12.14 -8.73
N LYS A 147 5.20 -13.39 -8.92
CA LYS A 147 4.60 -14.58 -8.33
C LYS A 147 5.71 -15.55 -7.94
N SER A 148 5.79 -15.87 -6.68
CA SER A 148 6.75 -16.85 -6.22
C SER A 148 6.28 -18.25 -6.56
N LYS A 149 7.18 -19.03 -7.18
CA LYS A 149 6.98 -20.48 -7.36
C LYS A 149 7.31 -21.28 -6.09
N GLN A 150 7.88 -20.62 -5.10
CA GLN A 150 8.22 -21.23 -3.82
C GLN A 150 6.96 -21.52 -3.01
N LEU A 151 7.01 -22.55 -2.17
CA LEU A 151 5.90 -22.90 -1.27
C LEU A 151 5.75 -21.85 -0.16
N SER A 152 6.84 -21.27 0.28
CA SER A 152 6.89 -20.26 1.35
C SER A 152 7.90 -19.17 1.03
N GLY A 153 7.73 -17.99 1.62
CA GLY A 153 8.63 -16.86 1.42
C GLY A 153 8.11 -15.59 2.07
N LEU A 154 8.72 -14.45 1.72
CA LEU A 154 8.29 -13.14 2.17
C LEU A 154 7.51 -12.43 1.08
N ALA A 155 6.45 -11.73 1.45
CA ALA A 155 5.64 -10.93 0.54
C ALA A 155 5.39 -9.52 1.07
N ASN A 156 5.04 -8.59 0.16
CA ASN A 156 4.65 -7.23 0.49
C ASN A 156 3.27 -7.21 1.16
N GLY A 157 3.21 -6.67 2.38
CA GLY A 157 1.95 -6.50 3.13
C GLY A 157 1.13 -5.26 2.73
N GLY A 158 1.55 -4.53 1.70
CA GLY A 158 0.83 -3.33 1.24
C GLY A 158 1.01 -2.11 2.14
N VAL A 159 2.02 -2.12 3.01
CA VAL A 159 2.38 -1.03 3.92
C VAL A 159 3.84 -0.66 3.67
N CYS A 160 4.10 0.58 3.26
CA CYS A 160 5.44 1.07 2.96
C CYS A 160 5.69 2.44 3.59
N LEU A 161 6.94 2.72 3.95
CA LEU A 161 7.42 4.06 4.27
C LEU A 161 8.33 4.56 3.15
N VAL A 162 8.13 5.78 2.71
CA VAL A 162 8.80 6.37 1.54
C VAL A 162 9.36 7.74 1.90
N LYS A 163 10.62 8.01 1.60
CA LYS A 163 11.17 9.37 1.58
C LYS A 163 10.61 10.12 0.38
N ALA A 164 9.57 10.90 0.61
CA ALA A 164 8.69 11.45 -0.43
C ALA A 164 9.43 12.25 -1.50
N LYS A 165 10.25 13.22 -1.09
CA LYS A 165 10.99 14.10 -2.02
C LYS A 165 12.05 13.35 -2.83
N GLU A 166 12.83 12.48 -2.18
CA GLU A 166 13.86 11.69 -2.85
C GLU A 166 13.23 10.74 -3.88
N PHE A 167 12.17 10.02 -3.47
CA PHE A 167 11.44 9.10 -4.34
C PHE A 167 10.84 9.82 -5.55
N LEU A 168 10.19 10.97 -5.31
CA LEU A 168 9.59 11.77 -6.39
C LEU A 168 10.65 12.29 -7.38
N ASN A 169 11.82 12.72 -6.88
CA ASN A 169 12.92 13.20 -7.73
C ASN A 169 13.49 12.10 -8.62
N ILE A 170 13.64 10.86 -8.10
CA ILE A 170 14.11 9.72 -8.89
C ILE A 170 13.16 9.43 -10.06
N PHE A 171 11.85 9.54 -9.81
CA PHE A 171 10.83 9.17 -10.79
C PHE A 171 10.09 10.36 -11.42
N LYS A 172 10.63 11.57 -11.34
CA LYS A 172 9.98 12.78 -11.87
C LYS A 172 9.51 12.68 -13.33
N GLN A 173 10.26 11.94 -14.15
CA GLN A 173 9.93 11.72 -15.57
C GLN A 173 8.80 10.70 -15.78
N LYS A 174 8.44 9.92 -14.76
CA LYS A 174 7.33 8.97 -14.78
C LYS A 174 6.01 9.56 -14.26
N ILE A 175 6.03 10.79 -13.77
CA ILE A 175 4.83 11.50 -13.31
C ILE A 175 3.85 11.63 -14.49
N ASN A 176 2.58 11.32 -14.23
CA ASN A 176 1.49 11.26 -15.22
C ASN A 176 1.59 10.10 -16.23
N ASN A 177 2.59 9.23 -16.13
CA ASN A 177 2.70 8.03 -16.94
C ASN A 177 2.14 6.82 -16.19
N LYS A 178 1.55 5.89 -16.94
CA LYS A 178 1.07 4.62 -16.37
C LYS A 178 2.26 3.77 -15.97
N CYS A 179 2.34 3.41 -14.68
CA CYS A 179 3.35 2.50 -14.15
C CYS A 179 2.86 1.76 -12.90
N SER A 180 3.45 0.59 -12.66
CA SER A 180 3.26 -0.22 -11.47
C SER A 180 4.21 0.24 -10.35
N PHE A 181 3.74 0.27 -9.11
CA PHE A 181 4.60 0.55 -7.96
C PHE A 181 5.68 -0.53 -7.79
N GLU A 182 5.29 -1.79 -7.83
CA GLU A 182 6.20 -2.91 -7.61
C GLU A 182 7.08 -3.17 -8.85
N ASP A 183 6.46 -3.34 -10.03
CA ASP A 183 7.18 -3.79 -11.22
C ASP A 183 8.04 -2.71 -11.86
N ASP A 184 7.57 -1.46 -11.86
CA ASP A 184 8.28 -0.39 -12.53
C ASP A 184 9.13 0.45 -11.57
N LEU A 185 8.60 0.80 -10.37
CA LEU A 185 9.30 1.72 -9.48
C LEU A 185 10.24 0.98 -8.54
N ILE A 186 9.76 -0.03 -7.79
CA ILE A 186 10.61 -0.73 -6.82
C ILE A 186 11.70 -1.54 -7.53
N LYS A 187 11.40 -2.24 -8.62
CA LYS A 187 12.41 -2.95 -9.40
C LYS A 187 13.47 -2.01 -9.96
N ALA A 188 13.08 -0.80 -10.39
CA ALA A 188 14.04 0.21 -10.85
C ALA A 188 14.96 0.69 -9.70
N LEU A 189 14.42 0.92 -8.49
CA LEU A 189 15.25 1.25 -7.32
C LEU A 189 16.27 0.15 -7.03
N ILE A 190 15.84 -1.12 -7.00
CA ILE A 190 16.72 -2.26 -6.75
C ILE A 190 17.81 -2.36 -7.83
N LYS A 191 17.43 -2.26 -9.12
CA LYS A 191 18.35 -2.29 -10.25
C LYS A 191 19.41 -1.18 -10.17
N ASN A 192 19.00 0.02 -9.74
CA ASN A 192 19.89 1.17 -9.57
C ASN A 192 20.62 1.17 -8.22
N LYS A 193 20.59 0.03 -7.48
CA LYS A 193 21.27 -0.15 -6.18
C LYS A 193 20.84 0.84 -5.10
N ALA A 194 19.69 1.51 -5.26
CA ALA A 194 19.10 2.34 -4.22
C ALA A 194 18.80 1.49 -2.97
N TYR A 195 18.77 2.13 -1.80
CA TYR A 195 18.55 1.39 -0.55
C TYR A 195 17.05 1.21 -0.31
N VAL A 196 16.57 0.02 -0.63
CA VAL A 196 15.21 -0.45 -0.34
C VAL A 196 15.31 -1.52 0.72
N SER A 197 14.59 -1.37 1.84
CA SER A 197 14.64 -2.32 2.95
C SER A 197 13.31 -2.99 3.22
N GLY A 198 13.34 -4.13 3.89
CA GLY A 198 12.17 -4.88 4.31
C GLY A 198 12.22 -5.28 5.77
N LYS A 199 11.11 -5.07 6.49
CA LYS A 199 10.92 -5.56 7.86
C LYS A 199 9.81 -6.58 7.88
N VAL A 200 10.09 -7.74 8.44
CA VAL A 200 9.09 -8.82 8.62
C VAL A 200 8.28 -8.54 9.87
N PHE A 201 6.98 -8.64 9.75
CA PHE A 201 5.99 -8.58 10.80
C PHE A 201 5.21 -9.89 10.83
N THR A 202 4.81 -10.33 12.01
CA THR A 202 4.10 -11.61 12.24
C THR A 202 2.61 -11.41 12.52
N GLU A 203 2.17 -10.17 12.55
CA GLU A 203 0.80 -9.78 12.83
C GLU A 203 -0.14 -10.16 11.68
N LYS A 204 -1.43 -10.11 11.96
CA LYS A 204 -2.46 -10.48 11.00
C LYS A 204 -2.41 -9.62 9.73
N PHE A 205 -2.39 -10.31 8.60
CA PHE A 205 -2.52 -9.75 7.25
C PHE A 205 -3.78 -10.29 6.58
N ILE A 206 -4.49 -9.44 5.84
CA ILE A 206 -5.61 -9.82 4.99
C ILE A 206 -5.62 -9.02 3.69
N ASP A 207 -5.94 -9.68 2.59
CA ASP A 207 -6.14 -9.07 1.26
C ASP A 207 -7.58 -9.32 0.82
N ILE A 208 -8.44 -8.32 0.89
CA ILE A 208 -9.84 -8.43 0.42
C ILE A 208 -9.97 -8.45 -1.10
N GLY A 209 -8.88 -8.40 -1.83
CA GLY A 209 -8.84 -8.50 -3.31
C GLY A 209 -9.31 -9.85 -3.85
N LEU A 210 -9.40 -10.87 -3.00
CA LEU A 210 -9.90 -12.21 -3.34
C LEU A 210 -11.24 -12.48 -2.63
N PRO A 211 -12.24 -13.10 -3.30
CA PRO A 211 -13.55 -13.39 -2.70
C PRO A 211 -13.49 -14.22 -1.41
N VAL A 212 -12.56 -15.18 -1.33
CA VAL A 212 -12.36 -16.04 -0.14
C VAL A 212 -11.93 -15.19 1.05
N ASP A 213 -10.93 -14.32 0.86
CA ASP A 213 -10.40 -13.48 1.93
C ASP A 213 -11.38 -12.37 2.32
N TYR A 214 -12.11 -11.83 1.33
CA TYR A 214 -13.18 -10.88 1.60
C TYR A 214 -14.24 -11.46 2.55
N ARG A 215 -14.70 -12.69 2.31
CA ARG A 215 -15.65 -13.37 3.20
C ARG A 215 -15.07 -13.64 4.60
N ALA A 216 -13.77 -13.93 4.68
CA ALA A 216 -13.08 -14.16 5.95
C ALA A 216 -12.74 -12.86 6.71
N SER A 217 -12.81 -11.69 6.04
CA SER A 217 -12.37 -10.39 6.60
C SER A 217 -13.14 -9.97 7.86
N SER A 218 -14.41 -10.38 7.99
CA SER A 218 -15.23 -10.10 9.17
C SER A 218 -14.68 -10.67 10.49
N GLY A 219 -13.77 -11.62 10.45
CA GLY A 219 -13.12 -12.17 11.66
C GLY A 219 -11.81 -11.47 12.04
N ILE A 220 -11.31 -10.53 11.22
CA ILE A 220 -9.97 -9.93 11.35
C ILE A 220 -10.03 -8.43 11.63
N VAL A 221 -11.02 -7.75 11.09
CA VAL A 221 -11.29 -6.31 11.31
C VAL A 221 -12.39 -6.07 12.31
#